data_cb84a543fafbfd5a2ccb0c2353981773
#
_entry.id   cb84a543fafbfd5a2ccb0c2353981773
#
_cell.length_a   1.000
_cell.length_b   1.000
_cell.length_c   1.000
_cell.angle_alpha   90.00
_cell.angle_beta   90.00
_cell.angle_gamma   90.00
#
_symmetry.space_group_name_H-M   'P 1'
#
loop_
_entity.id
_entity.type
_entity.pdbx_description
1 polymer ?
#
loop_
_entity_poly.entity_id
_entity_poly.type
_entity_poly.pdbx_seq_one_letter_code
_entity_poly.pdbx_strand_id
1 'polypeptide(L)'
;MKKGLFALALGTFTLGMAEFIIEGILTDVAHDMNVSIPQAGHLISIYALGVCAGAFSLILMHKYRPKKILLFLTSLVTLGAVIATIAPSYWLLLCARFVQGLPHGAYFGTGTIVAVKMAKEGKGTKAVAMMCAGMPFANLMGVPLGTFLSHAFSWRVPFLMSVALGIITLYMIYKWVPEVEALPNKG
;
A
#
# COMPACT_ATOMS: atom_id res chain seq x y z
N MET A 1 8.53 13.69 -15.63
CA MET A 1 8.95 13.92 -14.24
C MET A 1 7.77 14.10 -13.28
N LYS A 2 6.94 15.18 -13.39
CA LYS A 2 5.82 15.42 -12.45
C LYS A 2 4.81 14.25 -12.38
N LYS A 3 4.40 13.68 -13.52
CA LYS A 3 3.44 12.56 -13.60
C LYS A 3 3.98 11.28 -12.95
N GLY A 4 5.26 10.94 -13.15
CA GLY A 4 5.86 9.75 -12.53
C GLY A 4 5.99 9.89 -11.01
N LEU A 5 6.39 11.05 -10.50
CA LEU A 5 6.41 11.32 -9.06
C LEU A 5 5.00 11.28 -8.44
N PHE A 6 3.99 11.79 -9.16
CA PHE A 6 2.61 11.68 -8.74
C PHE A 6 2.14 10.22 -8.65
N ALA A 7 2.51 9.39 -9.64
CA ALA A 7 2.20 7.96 -9.60
C ALA A 7 2.83 7.26 -8.39
N LEU A 8 4.07 7.61 -8.04
CA LEU A 8 4.74 7.09 -6.84
C LEU A 8 4.07 7.56 -5.55
N ALA A 9 3.67 8.84 -5.48
CA ALA A 9 2.94 9.39 -4.34
C ALA A 9 1.55 8.76 -4.18
N LEU A 10 0.87 8.47 -5.29
CA LEU A 10 -0.40 7.73 -5.26
C LEU A 10 -0.19 6.30 -4.75
N GLY A 11 0.95 5.66 -5.06
CA GLY A 11 1.29 4.35 -4.52
C GLY A 11 1.50 4.37 -3.01
N THR A 12 2.21 5.35 -2.46
CA THR A 12 2.34 5.51 -1.00
C THR A 12 1.01 5.89 -0.34
N PHE A 13 0.15 6.65 -1.04
CA PHE A 13 -1.22 6.90 -0.61
C PHE A 13 -2.04 5.61 -0.56
N THR A 14 -1.96 4.75 -1.60
CA THR A 14 -2.66 3.46 -1.64
C THR A 14 -2.21 2.53 -0.51
N LEU A 15 -0.91 2.50 -0.21
CA LEU A 15 -0.37 1.74 0.93
C LEU A 15 -0.86 2.30 2.27
N GLY A 16 -0.85 3.63 2.43
CA GLY A 16 -1.38 4.28 3.62
C GLY A 16 -2.88 4.04 3.81
N MET A 17 -3.66 4.07 2.73
CA MET A 17 -5.08 3.69 2.79
C MET A 17 -5.25 2.23 3.25
N ALA A 18 -4.46 1.30 2.72
CA ALA A 18 -4.50 -0.09 3.15
C ALA A 18 -4.12 -0.26 4.63
N GLU A 19 -3.21 0.55 5.15
CA GLU A 19 -2.79 0.51 6.56
C GLU A 19 -3.83 1.11 7.50
N PHE A 20 -4.19 2.37 7.28
CA PHE A 20 -4.93 3.18 8.26
C PHE A 20 -6.45 2.99 8.20
N ILE A 21 -7.00 2.53 7.09
CA ILE A 21 -8.45 2.40 6.93
C ILE A 21 -9.07 1.48 8.00
N ILE A 22 -8.34 0.46 8.43
CA ILE A 22 -8.82 -0.50 9.43
C ILE A 22 -9.08 0.16 10.79
N GLU A 23 -8.35 1.21 11.13
CA GLU A 23 -8.49 1.91 12.40
C GLU A 23 -9.87 2.56 12.52
N GLY A 24 -10.39 3.09 11.42
CA GLY A 24 -11.70 3.74 11.37
C GLY A 24 -12.89 2.78 11.29
N ILE A 25 -12.65 1.50 10.97
CA ILE A 25 -13.71 0.50 10.75
C ILE A 25 -13.62 -0.71 11.69
N LEU A 26 -12.71 -0.67 12.66
CA LEU A 26 -12.39 -1.83 13.49
C LEU A 26 -13.60 -2.38 14.25
N THR A 27 -14.43 -1.50 14.79
CA THR A 27 -15.65 -1.85 15.51
C THR A 27 -16.70 -2.51 14.62
N ASP A 28 -16.86 -2.01 13.41
CA ASP A 28 -17.81 -2.55 12.43
C ASP A 28 -17.38 -3.95 11.98
N VAL A 29 -16.08 -4.14 11.76
CA VAL A 29 -15.49 -5.46 11.44
C VAL A 29 -15.66 -6.42 12.61
N ALA A 30 -15.38 -5.99 13.85
CA ALA A 30 -15.54 -6.82 15.05
C ALA A 30 -16.98 -7.32 15.19
N HIS A 31 -17.95 -6.43 14.98
CA HIS A 31 -19.37 -6.75 15.05
C HIS A 31 -19.80 -7.75 13.96
N ASP A 32 -19.47 -7.48 12.69
CA ASP A 32 -19.89 -8.31 11.56
C ASP A 32 -19.23 -9.70 11.58
N MET A 33 -17.98 -9.77 12.02
CA MET A 33 -17.21 -11.03 12.12
C MET A 33 -17.43 -11.81 13.42
N ASN A 34 -18.25 -11.28 14.34
CA ASN A 34 -18.54 -11.90 15.63
C ASN A 34 -17.26 -12.16 16.46
N VAL A 35 -16.35 -11.20 16.48
CA VAL A 35 -15.12 -11.27 17.28
C VAL A 35 -15.05 -10.10 18.27
N SER A 36 -14.26 -10.25 19.32
CA SER A 36 -14.04 -9.15 20.27
C SER A 36 -13.20 -8.03 19.63
N ILE A 37 -13.32 -6.80 20.14
CA ILE A 37 -12.51 -5.67 19.68
C ILE A 37 -11.00 -5.96 19.81
N PRO A 38 -10.49 -6.54 20.91
CA PRO A 38 -9.09 -6.96 20.99
C PRO A 38 -8.68 -7.97 19.91
N GLN A 39 -9.55 -8.93 19.58
CA GLN A 39 -9.30 -9.85 18.47
C GLN A 39 -9.26 -9.13 17.12
N ALA A 40 -10.19 -8.21 16.86
CA ALA A 40 -10.16 -7.38 15.66
C ALA A 40 -8.85 -6.56 15.57
N GLY A 41 -8.28 -6.13 16.69
CA GLY A 41 -6.98 -5.48 16.77
C GLY A 41 -5.83 -6.30 16.17
N HIS A 42 -5.92 -7.63 16.12
CA HIS A 42 -4.93 -8.47 15.44
C HIS A 42 -4.85 -8.19 13.93
N LEU A 43 -5.89 -7.62 13.32
CA LEU A 43 -5.86 -7.18 11.91
C LEU A 43 -4.82 -6.08 11.66
N ILE A 44 -4.54 -5.25 12.67
CA ILE A 44 -3.48 -4.24 12.62
C ILE A 44 -2.12 -4.93 12.82
N SER A 45 -2.01 -5.79 13.84
CA SER A 45 -0.76 -6.48 14.17
C SER A 45 -0.28 -7.39 13.04
N ILE A 46 -1.19 -8.14 12.41
CA ILE A 46 -0.84 -9.04 11.30
C ILE A 46 -0.39 -8.27 10.05
N TYR A 47 -0.97 -7.10 9.80
CA TYR A 47 -0.49 -6.19 8.76
C TYR A 47 0.96 -5.75 9.05
N ALA A 48 1.25 -5.33 10.29
CA ALA A 48 2.61 -4.95 10.69
C ALA A 48 3.61 -6.10 10.57
N LEU A 49 3.20 -7.34 10.89
CA LEU A 49 4.02 -8.53 10.63
C LEU A 49 4.27 -8.72 9.13
N GLY A 50 3.28 -8.48 8.28
CA GLY A 50 3.42 -8.46 6.83
C GLY A 50 4.46 -7.43 6.37
N VAL A 51 4.43 -6.21 6.93
CA VAL A 51 5.43 -5.16 6.65
C VAL A 51 6.83 -5.61 7.00
N CYS A 52 7.01 -6.20 8.18
CA CYS A 52 8.30 -6.75 8.62
C CYS A 52 8.79 -7.86 7.69
N ALA A 53 7.94 -8.83 7.36
CA ALA A 53 8.28 -9.93 6.46
C ALA A 53 8.61 -9.42 5.05
N GLY A 54 7.84 -8.45 4.56
CA GLY A 54 8.02 -7.85 3.25
C GLY A 54 9.28 -7.02 3.10
N ALA A 55 9.83 -6.45 4.17
CA ALA A 55 11.08 -5.71 4.13
C ALA A 55 12.26 -6.56 3.60
N PHE A 56 12.28 -7.85 3.93
CA PHE A 56 13.30 -8.78 3.42
C PHE A 56 13.15 -9.07 1.92
N SER A 57 11.96 -8.88 1.36
CA SER A 57 11.72 -9.13 -0.07
C SER A 57 12.55 -8.21 -0.97
N LEU A 58 12.92 -7.03 -0.49
CA LEU A 58 13.78 -6.10 -1.23
C LEU A 58 15.14 -6.70 -1.57
N ILE A 59 15.70 -7.52 -0.66
CA ILE A 59 16.97 -8.22 -0.88
C ILE A 59 16.82 -9.23 -2.03
N LEU A 60 15.70 -9.92 -2.11
CA LEU A 60 15.42 -10.92 -3.15
C LEU A 60 15.10 -10.27 -4.51
N MET A 61 14.54 -9.07 -4.48
CA MET A 61 14.05 -8.36 -5.66
C MET A 61 15.12 -7.47 -6.33
N HIS A 62 16.30 -7.27 -5.74
CA HIS A 62 17.33 -6.35 -6.26
C HIS A 62 17.75 -6.64 -7.72
N LYS A 63 17.58 -7.88 -8.18
CA LYS A 63 17.89 -8.33 -9.55
C LYS A 63 16.93 -7.79 -10.61
N TYR A 64 15.73 -7.37 -10.19
CA TYR A 64 14.69 -6.95 -11.12
C TYR A 64 14.71 -5.43 -11.32
N ARG A 65 14.17 -4.99 -12.45
CA ARG A 65 14.01 -3.55 -12.74
C ARG A 65 13.05 -2.91 -11.74
N PRO A 66 13.39 -1.75 -11.15
CA PRO A 66 12.58 -1.10 -10.12
C PRO A 66 11.10 -0.88 -10.49
N LYS A 67 10.82 -0.54 -11.75
CA LYS A 67 9.43 -0.41 -12.24
C LYS A 67 8.65 -1.72 -12.13
N LYS A 68 9.24 -2.85 -12.47
CA LYS A 68 8.60 -4.16 -12.35
C LYS A 68 8.33 -4.51 -10.89
N ILE A 69 9.25 -4.17 -10.00
CA ILE A 69 9.08 -4.35 -8.55
C ILE A 69 7.90 -3.51 -8.07
N LEU A 70 7.82 -2.22 -8.42
CA LEU A 70 6.71 -1.35 -8.03
C LEU A 70 5.35 -1.88 -8.52
N LEU A 71 5.27 -2.35 -9.77
CA LEU A 71 4.06 -2.95 -10.32
C LEU A 71 3.67 -4.21 -9.55
N PHE A 72 4.61 -5.11 -9.28
CA PHE A 72 4.36 -6.32 -8.50
C PHE A 72 3.87 -6.01 -7.08
N LEU A 73 4.54 -5.08 -6.37
CA LEU A 73 4.18 -4.68 -5.02
C LEU A 73 2.79 -4.02 -4.97
N THR A 74 2.47 -3.17 -5.96
CA THR A 74 1.14 -2.56 -6.07
C THR A 74 0.07 -3.59 -6.40
N SER A 75 0.38 -4.59 -7.24
CA SER A 75 -0.53 -5.71 -7.50
C SER A 75 -0.82 -6.52 -6.23
N LEU A 76 0.19 -6.72 -5.39
CA LEU A 76 0.07 -7.50 -4.17
C LEU A 76 -0.82 -6.79 -3.13
N VAL A 77 -0.66 -5.48 -2.91
CA VAL A 77 -1.55 -4.73 -2.01
C VAL A 77 -2.98 -4.69 -2.55
N THR A 78 -3.15 -4.56 -3.86
CA THR A 78 -4.46 -4.58 -4.51
C THR A 78 -5.13 -5.94 -4.37
N LEU A 79 -4.38 -7.03 -4.56
CA LEU A 79 -4.89 -8.40 -4.35
C LEU A 79 -5.34 -8.62 -2.90
N GLY A 80 -4.54 -8.18 -1.94
CA GLY A 80 -4.93 -8.23 -0.53
C GLY A 80 -6.21 -7.44 -0.24
N ALA A 81 -6.40 -6.27 -0.88
CA ALA A 81 -7.63 -5.49 -0.77
C ALA A 81 -8.84 -6.22 -1.38
N VAL A 82 -8.67 -6.89 -2.52
CA VAL A 82 -9.72 -7.73 -3.13
C VAL A 82 -10.12 -8.85 -2.17
N ILE A 83 -9.15 -9.59 -1.63
CA ILE A 83 -9.42 -10.68 -0.68
C ILE A 83 -10.14 -10.14 0.57
N ALA A 84 -9.70 -8.99 1.10
CA ALA A 84 -10.35 -8.36 2.26
C ALA A 84 -11.80 -7.95 1.97
N THR A 85 -12.09 -7.42 0.77
CA THR A 85 -13.44 -7.02 0.37
C THR A 85 -14.41 -8.20 0.36
N ILE A 86 -13.96 -9.36 -0.12
CA ILE A 86 -14.81 -10.56 -0.26
C ILE A 86 -14.68 -11.55 0.89
N ALA A 87 -13.88 -11.24 1.91
CA ALA A 87 -13.59 -12.15 3.03
C ALA A 87 -14.88 -12.57 3.78
N PRO A 88 -15.25 -13.87 3.78
CA PRO A 88 -16.42 -14.37 4.50
C PRO A 88 -16.10 -14.70 5.96
N SER A 89 -14.84 -14.70 6.36
CA SER A 89 -14.39 -15.08 7.69
C SER A 89 -13.25 -14.21 8.19
N TYR A 90 -13.17 -14.07 9.49
CA TYR A 90 -12.09 -13.37 10.19
C TYR A 90 -10.70 -13.89 9.81
N TRP A 91 -10.53 -15.21 9.68
CA TRP A 91 -9.23 -15.82 9.32
C TRP A 91 -8.76 -15.44 7.92
N LEU A 92 -9.69 -15.41 6.95
CA LEU A 92 -9.33 -14.98 5.59
C LEU A 92 -9.01 -13.48 5.57
N LEU A 93 -9.70 -12.68 6.37
CA LEU A 93 -9.39 -11.26 6.52
C LEU A 93 -8.00 -11.04 7.13
N LEU A 94 -7.60 -11.85 8.12
CA LEU A 94 -6.22 -11.84 8.66
C LEU A 94 -5.19 -12.14 7.57
N CYS A 95 -5.41 -13.19 6.77
CA CYS A 95 -4.52 -13.51 5.64
C CYS A 95 -4.44 -12.36 4.63
N ALA A 96 -5.58 -11.74 4.31
CA ALA A 96 -5.62 -10.58 3.41
C ALA A 96 -4.81 -9.40 3.96
N ARG A 97 -4.91 -9.12 5.24
CA ARG A 97 -4.15 -8.07 5.93
C ARG A 97 -2.65 -8.33 5.91
N PHE A 98 -2.23 -9.57 6.14
CA PHE A 98 -0.82 -9.95 6.03
C PHE A 98 -0.29 -9.70 4.61
N VAL A 99 -1.02 -10.13 3.59
CA VAL A 99 -0.66 -9.92 2.17
C VAL A 99 -0.59 -8.42 1.83
N GLN A 100 -1.51 -7.61 2.36
CA GLN A 100 -1.49 -6.15 2.16
C GLN A 100 -0.26 -5.49 2.80
N GLY A 101 0.26 -6.02 3.91
CA GLY A 101 1.44 -5.51 4.59
C GLY A 101 2.75 -5.77 3.82
N LEU A 102 2.86 -6.92 3.14
CA LEU A 102 4.09 -7.35 2.47
C LEU A 102 4.75 -6.30 1.54
N PRO A 103 4.01 -5.56 0.70
CA PRO A 103 4.63 -4.61 -0.23
C PRO A 103 5.13 -3.33 0.44
N HIS A 104 4.73 -3.02 1.66
CA HIS A 104 4.90 -1.71 2.27
C HIS A 104 6.36 -1.23 2.31
N GLY A 105 7.24 -1.94 3.02
CA GLY A 105 8.65 -1.55 3.17
C GLY A 105 9.42 -1.56 1.85
N ALA A 106 9.21 -2.59 1.03
CA ALA A 106 9.87 -2.73 -0.26
C ALA A 106 9.43 -1.65 -1.27
N TYR A 107 8.17 -1.18 -1.20
CA TYR A 107 7.68 -0.10 -2.04
C TYR A 107 8.40 1.22 -1.74
N PHE A 108 8.56 1.59 -0.47
CA PHE A 108 9.27 2.80 -0.08
C PHE A 108 10.74 2.76 -0.51
N GLY A 109 11.43 1.63 -0.31
CA GLY A 109 12.81 1.45 -0.75
C GLY A 109 12.96 1.60 -2.27
N THR A 110 12.18 0.83 -3.04
CA THR A 110 12.23 0.86 -4.51
C THR A 110 11.78 2.21 -5.06
N GLY A 111 10.70 2.77 -4.51
CA GLY A 111 10.15 4.06 -4.93
C GLY A 111 11.12 5.20 -4.71
N THR A 112 11.89 5.19 -3.60
CA THR A 112 12.95 6.17 -3.32
C THR A 112 14.02 6.17 -4.42
N ILE A 113 14.49 4.99 -4.82
CA ILE A 113 15.46 4.86 -5.90
C ILE A 113 14.92 5.47 -7.21
N VAL A 114 13.68 5.14 -7.56
CA VAL A 114 13.04 5.65 -8.78
C VAL A 114 12.80 7.15 -8.68
N ALA A 115 12.35 7.66 -7.53
CA ALA A 115 12.11 9.09 -7.32
C ALA A 115 13.39 9.91 -7.50
N VAL A 116 14.50 9.45 -6.90
CA VAL A 116 15.82 10.12 -7.03
C VAL A 116 16.29 10.09 -8.48
N LYS A 117 16.21 8.96 -9.17
CA LYS A 117 16.63 8.84 -10.57
C LYS A 117 15.77 9.68 -11.55
N MET A 118 14.51 9.93 -11.22
CA MET A 118 13.64 10.84 -11.99
C MET A 118 13.82 12.30 -11.63
N ALA A 119 14.49 12.62 -10.55
CA ALA A 119 14.69 14.00 -10.10
C ALA A 119 15.73 14.72 -10.97
N LYS A 120 15.61 16.04 -11.06
CA LYS A 120 16.69 16.89 -11.59
C LYS A 120 17.84 16.88 -10.59
N GLU A 121 19.04 17.15 -11.08
CA GLU A 121 20.24 17.27 -10.28
C GLU A 121 20.00 18.17 -9.04
N GLY A 122 20.44 17.73 -7.87
CA GLY A 122 20.23 18.42 -6.59
C GLY A 122 18.81 18.39 -6.02
N LYS A 123 17.81 17.77 -6.69
CA LYS A 123 16.40 17.73 -6.23
C LYS A 123 15.91 16.35 -5.77
N GLY A 124 16.83 15.41 -5.54
CA GLY A 124 16.49 14.04 -5.13
C GLY A 124 15.67 14.00 -3.85
N THR A 125 16.11 14.69 -2.79
CA THR A 125 15.40 14.75 -1.50
C THR A 125 13.98 15.27 -1.63
N LYS A 126 13.78 16.32 -2.47
CA LYS A 126 12.44 16.85 -2.73
C LYS A 126 11.54 15.83 -3.45
N ALA A 127 12.11 15.06 -4.38
CA ALA A 127 11.36 14.03 -5.08
C ALA A 127 10.91 12.90 -4.15
N VAL A 128 11.78 12.47 -3.23
CA VAL A 128 11.46 11.48 -2.20
C VAL A 128 10.39 12.01 -1.25
N ALA A 129 10.51 13.25 -0.78
CA ALA A 129 9.51 13.88 0.07
C ALA A 129 8.13 13.94 -0.60
N MET A 130 8.07 14.27 -1.90
CA MET A 130 6.83 14.27 -2.67
C MET A 130 6.22 12.87 -2.79
N MET A 131 7.04 11.85 -3.01
CA MET A 131 6.57 10.47 -3.02
C MET A 131 6.01 10.07 -1.65
N CYS A 132 6.75 10.32 -0.58
CA CYS A 132 6.37 9.94 0.78
C CYS A 132 5.13 10.69 1.29
N ALA A 133 4.82 11.87 0.76
CA ALA A 133 3.68 12.68 1.17
C ALA A 133 2.33 11.97 1.00
N GLY A 134 2.22 10.98 0.12
CA GLY A 134 0.99 10.21 -0.07
C GLY A 134 0.49 9.54 1.21
N MET A 135 1.39 9.03 2.04
CA MET A 135 1.04 8.28 3.25
C MET A 135 0.39 9.16 4.35
N PRO A 136 0.94 10.32 4.76
CA PRO A 136 0.26 11.22 5.68
C PRO A 136 -1.10 11.70 5.18
N PHE A 137 -1.24 11.94 3.87
CA PHE A 137 -2.54 12.27 3.27
C PHE A 137 -3.54 11.12 3.37
N ALA A 138 -3.09 9.88 3.20
CA ALA A 138 -3.93 8.71 3.39
C ALA A 138 -4.43 8.59 4.83
N ASN A 139 -3.58 8.85 5.83
CA ASN A 139 -4.00 8.87 7.23
C ASN A 139 -5.03 9.97 7.49
N LEU A 140 -4.76 11.20 7.04
CA LEU A 140 -5.64 12.35 7.24
C LEU A 140 -7.03 12.17 6.62
N MET A 141 -7.10 11.55 5.43
CA MET A 141 -8.35 11.37 4.68
C MET A 141 -8.92 9.96 4.85
N GLY A 142 -8.06 8.95 4.96
CA GLY A 142 -8.45 7.54 4.92
C GLY A 142 -9.29 7.12 6.11
N VAL A 143 -8.87 7.49 7.32
CA VAL A 143 -9.60 7.14 8.54
C VAL A 143 -11.00 7.76 8.55
N PRO A 144 -11.19 9.09 8.38
CA PRO A 144 -12.53 9.68 8.37
C PRO A 144 -13.40 9.16 7.24
N LEU A 145 -12.83 9.04 6.03
CA LEU A 145 -13.57 8.57 4.87
C LEU A 145 -13.94 7.08 5.03
N GLY A 146 -13.02 6.26 5.52
CA GLY A 146 -13.27 4.84 5.80
C GLY A 146 -14.39 4.66 6.82
N THR A 147 -14.34 5.40 7.92
CA THR A 147 -15.39 5.39 8.96
C THR A 147 -16.74 5.81 8.39
N PHE A 148 -16.78 6.91 7.64
CA PHE A 148 -18.02 7.38 7.00
C PHE A 148 -18.61 6.34 6.05
N LEU A 149 -17.80 5.77 5.17
CA LEU A 149 -18.26 4.76 4.20
C LEU A 149 -18.69 3.46 4.88
N SER A 150 -18.00 3.06 5.94
CA SER A 150 -18.36 1.88 6.72
C SER A 150 -19.74 2.04 7.35
N HIS A 151 -19.97 3.14 8.04
CA HIS A 151 -21.26 3.41 8.70
C HIS A 151 -22.39 3.65 7.70
N ALA A 152 -22.11 4.27 6.54
CA ALA A 152 -23.14 4.55 5.53
C ALA A 152 -23.55 3.29 4.73
N PHE A 153 -22.64 2.37 4.52
CA PHE A 153 -22.85 1.21 3.65
C PHE A 153 -22.39 -0.11 4.28
N SER A 154 -21.08 -0.31 4.38
CA SER A 154 -20.47 -1.53 4.94
C SER A 154 -18.97 -1.32 5.12
N TRP A 155 -18.36 -1.98 6.10
CA TRP A 155 -16.91 -2.00 6.30
C TRP A 155 -16.13 -2.57 5.09
N ARG A 156 -16.78 -3.26 4.17
CA ARG A 156 -16.19 -3.77 2.93
C ARG A 156 -15.97 -2.68 1.89
N VAL A 157 -16.80 -1.62 1.90
CA VAL A 157 -16.70 -0.52 0.91
C VAL A 157 -15.36 0.21 0.96
N PRO A 158 -14.78 0.54 2.12
CA PRO A 158 -13.43 1.07 2.22
C PRO A 158 -12.35 0.18 1.57
N PHE A 159 -12.44 -1.13 1.70
CA PHE A 159 -11.52 -2.05 1.02
C PHE A 159 -11.73 -2.04 -0.51
N LEU A 160 -12.97 -1.98 -0.97
CA LEU A 160 -13.28 -1.83 -2.40
C LEU A 160 -12.72 -0.53 -2.96
N MET A 161 -12.77 0.57 -2.20
CA MET A 161 -12.11 1.82 -2.58
C MET A 161 -10.59 1.65 -2.69
N SER A 162 -9.97 0.89 -1.78
CA SER A 162 -8.55 0.55 -1.86
C SER A 162 -8.21 -0.27 -3.10
N VAL A 163 -9.11 -1.16 -3.56
CA VAL A 163 -8.97 -1.89 -4.83
C VAL A 163 -8.94 -0.91 -6.00
N ALA A 164 -9.91 0.01 -6.06
CA ALA A 164 -9.97 1.01 -7.13
C ALA A 164 -8.71 1.88 -7.18
N LEU A 165 -8.24 2.35 -6.02
CA LEU A 165 -6.98 3.11 -5.91
C LEU A 165 -5.78 2.28 -6.37
N GLY A 166 -5.71 1.01 -6.00
CA GLY A 166 -4.64 0.10 -6.43
C GLY A 166 -4.59 -0.06 -7.94
N ILE A 167 -5.75 -0.26 -8.59
CA ILE A 167 -5.85 -0.37 -10.06
C ILE A 167 -5.42 0.92 -10.75
N ILE A 168 -5.87 2.09 -10.26
CA ILE A 168 -5.47 3.39 -10.78
C ILE A 168 -3.96 3.58 -10.63
N THR A 169 -3.40 3.23 -9.47
CA THR A 169 -1.97 3.31 -9.20
C THR A 169 -1.16 2.41 -10.14
N LEU A 170 -1.60 1.17 -10.37
CA LEU A 170 -0.96 0.24 -11.33
C LEU A 170 -0.92 0.84 -12.73
N TYR A 171 -2.04 1.38 -13.21
CA TYR A 171 -2.11 2.03 -14.51
C TYR A 171 -1.15 3.23 -14.61
N MET A 172 -1.11 4.07 -13.57
CA MET A 172 -0.26 5.25 -13.55
C MET A 172 1.23 4.89 -13.47
N ILE A 173 1.62 3.90 -12.66
CA ILE A 173 3.00 3.41 -12.60
C ILE A 173 3.39 2.84 -13.96
N TYR A 174 2.56 2.01 -14.56
CA TYR A 174 2.82 1.43 -15.88
C TYR A 174 3.06 2.51 -16.95
N LYS A 175 2.22 3.56 -16.98
CA LYS A 175 2.24 4.58 -18.03
C LYS A 175 3.25 5.70 -17.79
N TRP A 176 3.48 6.10 -16.53
CA TRP A 176 4.21 7.33 -16.21
C TRP A 176 5.56 7.14 -15.53
N VAL A 177 5.81 5.98 -14.94
CA VAL A 177 7.11 5.69 -14.35
C VAL A 177 8.03 5.15 -15.46
N PRO A 178 9.20 5.78 -15.71
CA PRO A 178 10.13 5.30 -16.72
C PRO A 178 10.77 3.97 -16.31
N GLU A 179 11.26 3.25 -17.30
CA GLU A 179 12.15 2.12 -17.05
C GLU A 179 13.47 2.65 -16.46
N VAL A 180 13.82 2.15 -15.32
CA VAL A 180 15.07 2.48 -14.62
C VAL A 180 15.85 1.19 -14.50
N GLU A 181 17.16 1.26 -14.80
CA GLU A 181 18.05 0.10 -14.67
C GLU A 181 18.08 -0.42 -13.24
N ALA A 182 18.22 -1.75 -13.11
CA ALA A 182 18.43 -2.39 -11.82
C ALA A 182 19.68 -1.79 -11.14
N LEU A 183 19.72 -1.85 -9.82
CA LEU A 183 20.92 -1.40 -9.10
C LEU A 183 22.11 -2.27 -9.52
N PRO A 184 23.28 -1.67 -9.77
CA PRO A 184 24.48 -2.44 -10.08
C PRO A 184 24.77 -3.40 -8.92
N ASN A 185 24.97 -4.65 -9.25
CA ASN A 185 25.39 -5.67 -8.31
C ASN A 185 26.81 -5.31 -7.86
N LYS A 186 26.95 -4.66 -6.72
CA LYS A 186 28.27 -4.55 -6.07
C LYS A 186 28.51 -5.90 -5.39
N GLY A 187 29.12 -6.83 -6.16
CA GLY A 187 29.70 -8.03 -5.62
C GLY A 187 30.76 -7.73 -4.57
#